data_a7d0db6554c16f01770bbf5e17992369
#
_entry.id   a7d0db6554c16f01770bbf5e17992369
#
_cell.length_a   1.000
_cell.length_b   1.000
_cell.length_c   1.000
_cell.angle_alpha   90.00
_cell.angle_beta   90.00
_cell.angle_gamma   90.00
#
_symmetry.space_group_name_H-M   'P 1'
#
loop_
_entity.id
_entity.type
_entity.pdbx_description
1 polymer ?
#
loop_
_entity_poly.entity_id
_entity_poly.type
_entity_poly.pdbx_seq_one_letter_code
_entity_poly.pdbx_strand_id
1 'polypeptide(L)'
;NPCGEIPLCPYDSCRLLALNLLSYVDNPFKKDAKFNFDKFRSHVAMAMRMMDDIIDLELEKVEQIIEKIAADPEDEDVRRVELELWKKILGMAQKGRRTGLGITAEGDMLAALGLVYGSEEAIAFAVEVQKTLAVEAYRASVKMAAERGAFPVYDAAKEKDNPMIARIREADPELYAEMEKVGRRNIAMLTIAPTGTTSLMSQTTSGIEPVFRTVYKRRRKINPSDKDTHVDYEDETGEKFQEYNVYHHNFVKWLEANGYDTSKLATISDEELGEWVAASPYHGATANDIDWVAKVKMQGAIQKWVDHSISVTVNLPNNVSEGLVAQVYRTAWECGCKGVTVYRDGCRDGVLLEKGSKKKQKCEEHPGQVPKRPKSIPADIVRFKNGTEDWIAFVGLQDGRPYEVFTGKIEEDAMYIPRKIDKGYIIKVREEDGTKRYDFQYTDRYGYTNTIGGISRLFDEEFWNYAKLISGVLRHGMPIEKTVSLIESLHLNSESINTWKTGVCRALKQYIVDGTKSKGKCPSCGQENMAYQNGCLTCMSCGYSKCG
;
A
#
# COMPACT_ATOMS: atom_id res chain seq x y z
N ASN A 1 9.57 -6.66 -5.07
CA ASN A 1 8.17 -6.72 -4.67
C ASN A 1 7.85 -5.66 -3.63
N PRO A 2 6.80 -4.82 -3.80
CA PRO A 2 6.55 -3.65 -2.96
C PRO A 2 6.08 -4.00 -1.54
N CYS A 3 5.49 -5.17 -1.33
CA CYS A 3 4.94 -5.57 -0.02
C CYS A 3 5.87 -6.48 0.80
N GLY A 4 7.07 -6.77 0.29
CA GLY A 4 8.11 -7.51 1.00
C GLY A 4 7.91 -9.03 1.07
N GLU A 5 6.87 -9.58 0.44
CA GLU A 5 6.58 -11.02 0.47
C GLU A 5 7.52 -11.85 -0.42
N ILE A 6 8.19 -11.24 -1.39
CA ILE A 6 9.10 -11.94 -2.29
C ILE A 6 10.35 -11.12 -2.56
N PRO A 7 11.53 -11.53 -2.08
CA PRO A 7 12.81 -11.02 -2.54
C PRO A 7 13.10 -11.61 -3.93
N LEU A 8 13.17 -10.75 -4.96
CA LEU A 8 13.40 -11.14 -6.34
C LEU A 8 14.82 -10.86 -6.78
N CYS A 9 15.36 -11.74 -7.64
CA CYS A 9 16.54 -11.45 -8.44
C CYS A 9 16.23 -10.41 -9.53
N PRO A 10 17.24 -9.73 -10.10
CA PRO A 10 17.02 -8.87 -11.25
C PRO A 10 16.33 -9.61 -12.40
N TYR A 11 15.34 -8.95 -13.00
CA TYR A 11 14.52 -9.48 -14.12
C TYR A 11 13.63 -10.67 -13.77
N ASP A 12 13.51 -11.04 -12.48
CA ASP A 12 12.64 -12.12 -12.02
C ASP A 12 11.25 -11.59 -11.69
N SER A 13 10.27 -12.47 -11.71
CA SER A 13 8.90 -12.17 -11.30
C SER A 13 8.34 -13.32 -10.46
N CYS A 14 7.27 -13.05 -9.71
CA CYS A 14 6.55 -14.05 -8.97
C CYS A 14 5.07 -14.03 -9.35
N ARG A 15 4.54 -15.22 -9.53
CA ARG A 15 3.13 -15.50 -9.83
C ARG A 15 2.49 -15.89 -8.51
N LEU A 16 1.36 -15.25 -8.18
CA LEU A 16 0.70 -15.41 -6.89
C LEU A 16 -0.59 -16.21 -7.01
N LEU A 17 -0.75 -17.17 -6.12
CA LEU A 17 -1.99 -17.89 -5.88
C LEU A 17 -2.17 -18.07 -4.38
N ALA A 18 -3.37 -17.79 -3.86
CA ALA A 18 -3.66 -17.95 -2.44
C ALA A 18 -4.81 -18.94 -2.23
N LEU A 19 -4.59 -19.92 -1.36
CA LEU A 19 -5.62 -20.86 -0.91
C LEU A 19 -6.41 -20.24 0.23
N ASN A 20 -7.73 -20.23 0.13
CA ASN A 20 -8.62 -19.72 1.18
C ASN A 20 -8.78 -20.79 2.26
N LEU A 21 -8.10 -20.60 3.40
CA LEU A 21 -8.04 -21.58 4.48
C LEU A 21 -9.41 -21.86 5.12
N LEU A 22 -10.30 -20.86 5.20
CA LEU A 22 -11.65 -21.05 5.73
C LEU A 22 -12.44 -22.13 4.95
N SER A 23 -12.15 -22.30 3.64
CA SER A 23 -12.84 -23.28 2.79
C SER A 23 -12.48 -24.75 3.11
N TYR A 24 -11.52 -24.96 4.00
CA TYR A 24 -11.09 -26.28 4.46
C TYR A 24 -11.57 -26.60 5.87
N VAL A 25 -12.34 -25.72 6.50
CA VAL A 25 -12.95 -25.99 7.80
C VAL A 25 -14.31 -26.65 7.61
N ASP A 26 -14.42 -27.90 8.01
CA ASP A 26 -15.69 -28.62 8.09
C ASP A 26 -16.44 -28.13 9.35
N ASN A 27 -17.76 -27.91 9.25
CA ASN A 27 -18.63 -27.39 10.33
C ASN A 27 -18.08 -26.09 10.99
N PRO A 28 -17.73 -25.02 10.20
CA PRO A 28 -17.12 -23.82 10.73
C PRO A 28 -17.95 -23.20 11.83
N PHE A 29 -17.29 -22.67 12.87
CA PHE A 29 -17.89 -22.00 14.03
C PHE A 29 -18.73 -22.89 14.96
N LYS A 30 -18.70 -24.21 14.78
CA LYS A 30 -19.39 -25.17 15.65
C LYS A 30 -18.39 -25.91 16.53
N LYS A 31 -18.88 -26.58 17.58
CA LYS A 31 -18.06 -27.34 18.52
C LYS A 31 -17.26 -28.51 17.89
N ASP A 32 -17.75 -29.03 16.78
CA ASP A 32 -17.15 -30.11 16.00
C ASP A 32 -16.39 -29.60 14.75
N ALA A 33 -16.08 -28.31 14.72
CA ALA A 33 -15.30 -27.72 13.65
C ALA A 33 -13.90 -28.39 13.57
N LYS A 34 -13.50 -28.75 12.35
CA LYS A 34 -12.18 -29.35 12.10
C LYS A 34 -11.65 -28.95 10.76
N PHE A 35 -10.32 -28.86 10.64
CA PHE A 35 -9.66 -28.60 9.38
C PHE A 35 -9.48 -29.87 8.56
N ASN A 36 -9.87 -29.84 7.30
CA ASN A 36 -9.82 -30.99 6.38
C ASN A 36 -8.46 -31.03 5.67
N PHE A 37 -7.46 -31.62 6.32
CA PHE A 37 -6.10 -31.72 5.78
C PHE A 37 -6.03 -32.51 4.48
N ASP A 38 -6.85 -33.54 4.27
CA ASP A 38 -6.79 -34.37 3.06
C ASP A 38 -7.25 -33.58 1.83
N LYS A 39 -8.35 -32.84 1.97
CA LYS A 39 -8.82 -31.89 0.95
C LYS A 39 -7.76 -30.82 0.70
N PHE A 40 -7.15 -30.29 1.76
CA PHE A 40 -6.12 -29.26 1.65
C PHE A 40 -4.89 -29.75 0.88
N ARG A 41 -4.33 -30.92 1.24
CA ARG A 41 -3.19 -31.55 0.54
C ARG A 41 -3.46 -31.73 -0.95
N SER A 42 -4.64 -32.26 -1.29
CA SER A 42 -5.04 -32.47 -2.68
C SER A 42 -5.07 -31.14 -3.46
N HIS A 43 -5.63 -30.08 -2.86
CA HIS A 43 -5.71 -28.77 -3.51
C HIS A 43 -4.34 -28.08 -3.60
N VAL A 44 -3.44 -28.28 -2.65
CA VAL A 44 -2.05 -27.78 -2.73
C VAL A 44 -1.34 -28.37 -3.95
N ALA A 45 -1.46 -29.67 -4.17
CA ALA A 45 -0.85 -30.33 -5.33
C ALA A 45 -1.39 -29.79 -6.66
N MET A 46 -2.71 -29.58 -6.76
CA MET A 46 -3.33 -28.96 -7.94
C MET A 46 -2.89 -27.50 -8.12
N ALA A 47 -2.86 -26.72 -7.05
CA ALA A 47 -2.45 -25.32 -7.09
C ALA A 47 -1.00 -25.18 -7.58
N MET A 48 -0.08 -26.03 -7.12
CA MET A 48 1.31 -26.03 -7.59
C MET A 48 1.40 -26.36 -9.08
N ARG A 49 0.58 -27.30 -9.56
CA ARG A 49 0.51 -27.62 -10.98
C ARG A 49 0.03 -26.43 -11.81
N MET A 50 -1.07 -25.81 -11.39
CA MET A 50 -1.58 -24.58 -12.02
C MET A 50 -0.55 -23.45 -12.04
N MET A 51 0.22 -23.30 -10.97
CA MET A 51 1.26 -22.27 -10.89
C MET A 51 2.40 -22.51 -11.87
N ASP A 52 2.80 -23.77 -12.08
CA ASP A 52 3.82 -24.13 -13.08
C ASP A 52 3.29 -23.92 -14.51
N ASP A 53 2.03 -24.27 -14.77
CA ASP A 53 1.37 -24.06 -16.06
C ASP A 53 1.21 -22.54 -16.38
N ILE A 54 0.94 -21.70 -15.38
CA ILE A 54 0.93 -20.22 -15.53
C ILE A 54 2.31 -19.70 -15.97
N ILE A 55 3.40 -20.31 -15.49
CA ILE A 55 4.75 -19.94 -15.95
C ILE A 55 4.92 -20.26 -17.45
N ASP A 56 4.45 -21.42 -17.90
CA ASP A 56 4.53 -21.77 -19.32
C ASP A 56 3.75 -20.78 -20.20
N LEU A 57 2.54 -20.40 -19.80
CA LEU A 57 1.75 -19.36 -20.47
C LEU A 57 2.45 -18.00 -20.49
N GLU A 58 3.14 -17.64 -19.40
CA GLU A 58 3.93 -16.39 -19.35
C GLU A 58 5.12 -16.45 -20.30
N LEU A 59 5.84 -17.59 -20.35
CA LEU A 59 6.97 -17.77 -21.26
C LEU A 59 6.53 -17.61 -22.73
N GLU A 60 5.45 -18.27 -23.13
CA GLU A 60 4.84 -18.12 -24.46
C GLU A 60 4.49 -16.66 -24.76
N LYS A 61 3.92 -15.96 -23.77
CA LYS A 61 3.56 -14.54 -23.94
C LYS A 61 4.77 -13.63 -24.07
N VAL A 62 5.82 -13.88 -23.31
CA VAL A 62 7.08 -13.11 -23.39
C VAL A 62 7.77 -13.36 -24.74
N GLU A 63 7.75 -14.57 -25.25
CA GLU A 63 8.27 -14.89 -26.59
C GLU A 63 7.51 -14.13 -27.68
N GLN A 64 6.17 -14.08 -27.64
CA GLN A 64 5.36 -13.27 -28.54
C GLN A 64 5.69 -11.76 -28.45
N ILE A 65 5.97 -11.26 -27.25
CA ILE A 65 6.39 -9.85 -27.06
C ILE A 65 7.75 -9.61 -27.72
N ILE A 66 8.71 -10.53 -27.56
CA ILE A 66 10.03 -10.45 -28.18
C ILE A 66 9.91 -10.43 -29.72
N GLU A 67 9.08 -11.32 -30.28
CA GLU A 67 8.81 -11.37 -31.72
C GLU A 67 8.20 -10.06 -32.23
N LYS A 68 7.21 -9.53 -31.49
CA LYS A 68 6.59 -8.24 -31.82
C LYS A 68 7.62 -7.09 -31.82
N ILE A 69 8.44 -6.98 -30.79
CA ILE A 69 9.47 -5.92 -30.70
C ILE A 69 10.48 -6.06 -31.82
N ALA A 70 10.89 -7.30 -32.17
CA ALA A 70 11.82 -7.54 -33.27
C ALA A 70 11.30 -7.05 -34.64
N ALA A 71 9.97 -7.07 -34.83
CA ALA A 71 9.30 -6.61 -36.04
C ALA A 71 8.83 -5.15 -35.98
N ASP A 72 9.00 -4.46 -34.84
CA ASP A 72 8.53 -3.09 -34.66
C ASP A 72 9.38 -2.09 -35.49
N PRO A 73 8.75 -1.12 -36.20
CA PRO A 73 9.44 -0.13 -37.01
C PRO A 73 10.13 0.99 -36.19
N GLU A 74 10.17 0.88 -34.86
CA GLU A 74 10.84 1.86 -33.99
C GLU A 74 12.35 1.98 -34.26
N ASP A 75 12.94 3.02 -33.67
CA ASP A 75 14.38 3.28 -33.70
C ASP A 75 15.19 2.06 -33.22
N GLU A 76 16.29 1.75 -33.93
CA GLU A 76 17.09 0.55 -33.67
C GLU A 76 17.64 0.50 -32.23
N ASP A 77 18.01 1.63 -31.65
CA ASP A 77 18.51 1.69 -30.29
C ASP A 77 17.41 1.39 -29.25
N VAL A 78 16.20 1.90 -29.46
CA VAL A 78 15.03 1.61 -28.62
C VAL A 78 14.71 0.12 -28.69
N ARG A 79 14.54 -0.39 -29.90
CA ARG A 79 14.24 -1.83 -30.14
C ARG A 79 15.29 -2.75 -29.52
N ARG A 80 16.58 -2.42 -29.65
CA ARG A 80 17.68 -3.19 -29.03
C ARG A 80 17.56 -3.24 -27.50
N VAL A 81 17.31 -2.09 -26.85
CA VAL A 81 17.17 -2.01 -25.39
C VAL A 81 15.96 -2.83 -24.90
N GLU A 82 14.83 -2.75 -25.57
CA GLU A 82 13.63 -3.51 -25.24
C GLU A 82 13.85 -5.01 -25.43
N LEU A 83 14.45 -5.43 -26.56
CA LEU A 83 14.78 -6.83 -26.82
C LEU A 83 15.70 -7.41 -25.74
N GLU A 84 16.74 -6.67 -25.34
CA GLU A 84 17.65 -7.09 -24.28
C GLU A 84 16.93 -7.26 -22.94
N LEU A 85 16.02 -6.34 -22.62
CA LEU A 85 15.20 -6.40 -21.39
C LEU A 85 14.31 -7.65 -21.37
N TRP A 86 13.53 -7.86 -22.42
CA TRP A 86 12.58 -8.99 -22.49
C TRP A 86 13.29 -10.35 -22.57
N LYS A 87 14.43 -10.44 -23.25
CA LYS A 87 15.28 -11.65 -23.24
C LYS A 87 15.84 -11.96 -21.85
N LYS A 88 16.20 -10.94 -21.06
CA LYS A 88 16.65 -11.14 -19.67
C LYS A 88 15.49 -11.63 -18.78
N ILE A 89 14.28 -11.09 -18.96
CA ILE A 89 13.07 -11.52 -18.25
C ILE A 89 12.75 -12.98 -18.61
N LEU A 90 12.72 -13.32 -19.91
CA LEU A 90 12.50 -14.69 -20.39
C LEU A 90 13.50 -15.67 -19.78
N GLY A 91 14.80 -15.34 -19.88
CA GLY A 91 15.87 -16.20 -19.37
C GLY A 91 15.80 -16.40 -17.85
N MET A 92 15.40 -15.39 -17.08
CA MET A 92 15.24 -15.53 -15.64
C MET A 92 14.02 -16.37 -15.26
N ALA A 93 12.90 -16.17 -15.95
CA ALA A 93 11.69 -16.97 -15.74
C ALA A 93 11.92 -18.46 -16.05
N GLN A 94 12.62 -18.76 -17.16
CA GLN A 94 12.98 -20.12 -17.53
C GLN A 94 13.92 -20.80 -16.53
N LYS A 95 14.95 -20.06 -16.05
CA LYS A 95 15.97 -20.59 -15.14
C LYS A 95 15.43 -20.99 -13.78
N GLY A 96 14.52 -20.20 -13.22
CA GLY A 96 14.06 -20.36 -11.84
C GLY A 96 12.68 -20.99 -11.72
N ARG A 97 11.78 -20.75 -12.68
CA ARG A 97 10.38 -21.16 -12.61
C ARG A 97 9.75 -20.86 -11.24
N ARG A 98 9.92 -19.61 -10.77
CA ARG A 98 9.53 -19.16 -9.44
C ARG A 98 8.02 -19.04 -9.33
N THR A 99 7.43 -19.58 -8.26
CA THR A 99 6.01 -19.45 -7.91
C THR A 99 5.84 -18.78 -6.55
N GLY A 100 4.65 -18.37 -6.24
CA GLY A 100 4.26 -17.77 -4.97
C GLY A 100 2.91 -18.30 -4.52
N LEU A 101 2.87 -19.60 -4.21
CA LEU A 101 1.71 -20.21 -3.58
C LEU A 101 1.65 -19.80 -2.11
N GLY A 102 0.50 -19.31 -1.68
CA GLY A 102 0.27 -18.84 -0.32
C GLY A 102 -1.13 -19.12 0.18
N ILE A 103 -1.49 -18.42 1.21
CA ILE A 103 -2.76 -18.56 1.92
C ILE A 103 -3.47 -17.21 2.07
N THR A 104 -4.76 -17.28 2.29
CA THR A 104 -5.61 -16.18 2.77
C THR A 104 -6.61 -16.72 3.77
N ALA A 105 -7.29 -15.84 4.53
CA ALA A 105 -8.30 -16.20 5.53
C ALA A 105 -7.77 -16.95 6.76
N GLU A 106 -6.52 -16.76 7.16
CA GLU A 106 -6.00 -17.41 8.36
C GLU A 106 -6.73 -16.99 9.63
N GLY A 107 -7.00 -15.69 9.79
CA GLY A 107 -7.74 -15.20 10.95
C GLY A 107 -9.16 -15.79 11.05
N ASP A 108 -9.84 -15.91 9.90
CA ASP A 108 -11.19 -16.52 9.86
C ASP A 108 -11.16 -18.05 10.04
N MET A 109 -10.14 -18.72 9.51
CA MET A 109 -9.95 -20.15 9.75
C MET A 109 -9.77 -20.45 11.23
N LEU A 110 -8.90 -19.70 11.92
CA LEU A 110 -8.68 -19.86 13.36
C LEU A 110 -9.97 -19.59 14.14
N ALA A 111 -10.67 -18.51 13.83
CA ALA A 111 -11.96 -18.21 14.45
C ALA A 111 -13.00 -19.29 14.20
N ALA A 112 -13.06 -19.85 12.98
CA ALA A 112 -13.98 -20.94 12.63
C ALA A 112 -13.71 -22.24 13.40
N LEU A 113 -12.47 -22.46 13.82
CA LEU A 113 -12.04 -23.58 14.67
C LEU A 113 -12.17 -23.28 16.18
N GLY A 114 -12.61 -22.07 16.55
CA GLY A 114 -12.70 -21.64 17.94
C GLY A 114 -11.34 -21.28 18.57
N LEU A 115 -10.30 -21.04 17.74
CA LEU A 115 -8.98 -20.65 18.18
C LEU A 115 -8.84 -19.12 18.18
N VAL A 116 -8.35 -18.58 19.29
CA VAL A 116 -8.10 -17.13 19.40
C VAL A 116 -6.78 -16.79 18.71
N TYR A 117 -6.82 -15.91 17.73
CA TYR A 117 -5.63 -15.50 16.98
C TYR A 117 -4.53 -14.98 17.93
N GLY A 118 -3.31 -15.51 17.80
CA GLY A 118 -2.16 -15.14 18.63
C GLY A 118 -2.02 -15.98 19.91
N SER A 119 -2.96 -16.86 20.25
CA SER A 119 -2.78 -17.85 21.33
C SER A 119 -1.74 -18.91 20.94
N GLU A 120 -1.17 -19.60 21.93
CA GLU A 120 -0.19 -20.65 21.68
C GLU A 120 -0.77 -21.78 20.83
N GLU A 121 -2.02 -22.17 21.09
CA GLU A 121 -2.74 -23.17 20.31
C GLU A 121 -2.97 -22.74 18.87
N ALA A 122 -3.37 -21.46 18.66
CA ALA A 122 -3.55 -20.91 17.33
C ALA A 122 -2.23 -20.86 16.55
N ILE A 123 -1.13 -20.47 17.19
CA ILE A 123 0.21 -20.44 16.59
C ILE A 123 0.63 -21.86 16.19
N ALA A 124 0.47 -22.84 17.08
CA ALA A 124 0.81 -24.23 16.79
C ALA A 124 0.01 -24.79 15.61
N PHE A 125 -1.29 -24.50 15.57
CA PHE A 125 -2.17 -24.93 14.49
C PHE A 125 -1.82 -24.26 13.15
N ALA A 126 -1.59 -22.95 13.15
CA ALA A 126 -1.15 -22.21 11.96
C ALA A 126 0.16 -22.76 11.38
N VAL A 127 1.10 -23.14 12.25
CA VAL A 127 2.36 -23.78 11.85
C VAL A 127 2.10 -25.15 11.24
N GLU A 128 1.17 -25.95 11.78
CA GLU A 128 0.81 -27.27 11.21
C GLU A 128 0.22 -27.11 9.79
N VAL A 129 -0.70 -26.17 9.61
CA VAL A 129 -1.27 -25.85 8.29
C VAL A 129 -0.19 -25.42 7.31
N GLN A 130 0.68 -24.49 7.71
CA GLN A 130 1.75 -23.99 6.86
C GLN A 130 2.82 -25.04 6.55
N LYS A 131 3.16 -25.92 7.53
CA LYS A 131 4.04 -27.07 7.32
C LYS A 131 3.43 -28.02 6.29
N THR A 132 2.14 -28.32 6.41
CA THR A 132 1.44 -29.17 5.43
C THR A 132 1.47 -28.56 4.04
N LEU A 133 1.19 -27.26 3.91
CA LEU A 133 1.32 -26.53 2.64
C LEU A 133 2.73 -26.69 2.07
N ALA A 134 3.76 -26.49 2.88
CA ALA A 134 5.15 -26.54 2.45
C ALA A 134 5.54 -27.96 1.94
N VAL A 135 5.29 -28.98 2.74
CA VAL A 135 5.66 -30.37 2.39
C VAL A 135 4.94 -30.80 1.11
N GLU A 136 3.63 -30.52 0.98
CA GLU A 136 2.87 -30.91 -0.22
C GLU A 136 3.23 -30.09 -1.46
N ALA A 137 3.58 -28.82 -1.31
CA ALA A 137 4.08 -28.01 -2.44
C ALA A 137 5.43 -28.52 -2.95
N TYR A 138 6.35 -28.87 -2.04
CA TYR A 138 7.62 -29.48 -2.40
C TYR A 138 7.42 -30.84 -3.05
N ARG A 139 6.54 -31.67 -2.52
CA ARG A 139 6.18 -32.97 -3.12
C ARG A 139 5.64 -32.82 -4.54
N ALA A 140 4.74 -31.87 -4.75
CA ALA A 140 4.19 -31.58 -6.08
C ALA A 140 5.28 -31.09 -7.04
N SER A 141 6.20 -30.23 -6.59
CA SER A 141 7.30 -29.72 -7.42
C SER A 141 8.32 -30.82 -7.77
N VAL A 142 8.63 -31.73 -6.85
CA VAL A 142 9.48 -32.89 -7.11
C VAL A 142 8.80 -33.83 -8.12
N LYS A 143 7.52 -34.12 -7.96
CA LYS A 143 6.75 -34.93 -8.93
C LYS A 143 6.75 -34.27 -10.30
N MET A 144 6.54 -32.96 -10.40
CA MET A 144 6.61 -32.26 -11.70
C MET A 144 8.02 -32.26 -12.27
N ALA A 145 9.08 -32.25 -11.44
CA ALA A 145 10.44 -32.41 -11.94
C ALA A 145 10.69 -33.78 -12.57
N ALA A 146 10.15 -34.84 -11.99
CA ALA A 146 10.21 -36.17 -12.60
C ALA A 146 9.45 -36.25 -13.95
N GLU A 147 8.35 -35.50 -14.10
CA GLU A 147 7.54 -35.47 -15.33
C GLU A 147 8.11 -34.52 -16.41
N ARG A 148 8.64 -33.36 -16.04
CA ARG A 148 8.94 -32.22 -16.94
C ARG A 148 10.38 -31.71 -16.82
N GLY A 149 11.22 -32.33 -15.96
CA GLY A 149 12.57 -31.88 -15.63
C GLY A 149 12.62 -30.87 -14.52
N ALA A 150 13.73 -30.84 -13.79
CA ALA A 150 14.00 -29.85 -12.76
C ALA A 150 14.20 -28.46 -13.36
N PHE A 151 14.11 -27.41 -12.52
CA PHE A 151 14.45 -26.07 -12.97
C PHE A 151 15.95 -26.01 -13.39
N PRO A 152 16.29 -25.32 -14.50
CA PRO A 152 17.60 -25.46 -15.16
C PRO A 152 18.83 -25.18 -14.32
N VAL A 153 18.72 -24.35 -13.29
CA VAL A 153 19.85 -24.00 -12.40
C VAL A 153 19.82 -24.78 -11.08
N TYR A 154 19.06 -25.85 -10.99
CA TYR A 154 19.03 -26.72 -9.82
C TYR A 154 20.42 -27.31 -9.56
N ASP A 155 20.88 -27.19 -8.32
CA ASP A 155 22.15 -27.72 -7.84
C ASP A 155 22.00 -28.12 -6.38
N ALA A 156 21.88 -29.42 -6.12
CA ALA A 156 21.69 -29.95 -4.77
C ALA A 156 22.83 -29.57 -3.81
N ALA A 157 24.06 -29.40 -4.32
CA ALA A 157 25.21 -29.03 -3.50
C ALA A 157 25.09 -27.61 -2.94
N LYS A 158 24.50 -26.69 -3.71
CA LYS A 158 24.26 -25.31 -3.25
C LYS A 158 23.13 -25.19 -2.20
N GLU A 159 22.30 -26.19 -2.09
CA GLU A 159 21.16 -26.20 -1.18
C GLU A 159 21.42 -26.97 0.12
N LYS A 160 22.60 -27.57 0.24
CA LYS A 160 22.96 -28.42 1.39
C LYS A 160 22.74 -27.74 2.76
N ASP A 161 23.05 -26.44 2.85
CA ASP A 161 22.94 -25.64 4.06
C ASP A 161 21.68 -24.76 4.09
N ASN A 162 20.74 -24.98 3.17
CA ASN A 162 19.49 -24.22 3.13
C ASN A 162 18.56 -24.66 4.27
N PRO A 163 18.18 -23.77 5.20
CA PRO A 163 17.35 -24.14 6.35
C PRO A 163 15.97 -24.68 5.98
N MET A 164 15.39 -24.24 4.85
CA MET A 164 14.11 -24.76 4.38
C MET A 164 14.24 -26.20 3.91
N ILE A 165 15.28 -26.52 3.15
CA ILE A 165 15.56 -27.87 2.69
C ILE A 165 15.85 -28.81 3.86
N ALA A 166 16.58 -28.34 4.87
CA ALA A 166 16.82 -29.09 6.10
C ALA A 166 15.51 -29.46 6.82
N ARG A 167 14.55 -28.52 6.90
CA ARG A 167 13.22 -28.78 7.49
C ARG A 167 12.39 -29.75 6.65
N ILE A 168 12.44 -29.67 5.33
CA ILE A 168 11.76 -30.63 4.46
C ILE A 168 12.34 -32.02 4.66
N ARG A 169 13.68 -32.16 4.74
CA ARG A 169 14.34 -33.42 5.01
C ARG A 169 13.92 -34.03 6.36
N GLU A 170 13.81 -33.21 7.40
CA GLU A 170 13.36 -33.64 8.72
C GLU A 170 11.89 -34.05 8.73
N ALA A 171 11.04 -33.27 8.05
CA ALA A 171 9.60 -33.51 8.01
C ALA A 171 9.20 -34.71 7.14
N ASP A 172 9.94 -34.96 6.06
CA ASP A 172 9.67 -36.02 5.09
C ASP A 172 10.98 -36.49 4.42
N PRO A 173 11.70 -37.44 5.03
CA PRO A 173 12.96 -37.98 4.50
C PRO A 173 12.81 -38.66 3.13
N GLU A 174 11.64 -39.26 2.82
CA GLU A 174 11.40 -39.93 1.54
C GLU A 174 11.27 -38.90 0.41
N LEU A 175 10.52 -37.84 0.66
CA LEU A 175 10.43 -36.71 -0.26
C LEU A 175 11.80 -36.08 -0.55
N TYR A 176 12.61 -35.91 0.51
CA TYR A 176 13.96 -35.37 0.34
C TYR A 176 14.85 -36.31 -0.51
N ALA A 177 14.82 -37.61 -0.26
CA ALA A 177 15.57 -38.58 -1.06
C ALA A 177 15.13 -38.62 -2.54
N GLU A 178 13.85 -38.43 -2.81
CA GLU A 178 13.35 -38.29 -4.16
C GLU A 178 13.82 -36.98 -4.82
N MET A 179 13.78 -35.89 -4.08
CA MET A 179 14.27 -34.58 -4.54
C MET A 179 15.77 -34.61 -4.88
N GLU A 180 16.60 -35.33 -4.13
CA GLU A 180 18.01 -35.52 -4.46
C GLU A 180 18.21 -36.24 -5.80
N LYS A 181 17.32 -37.14 -6.17
CA LYS A 181 17.40 -37.95 -7.43
C LYS A 181 16.92 -37.15 -8.64
N VAL A 182 15.78 -36.49 -8.55
CA VAL A 182 15.11 -35.88 -9.70
C VAL A 182 15.12 -34.36 -9.70
N GLY A 183 15.54 -33.74 -8.59
CA GLY A 183 15.43 -32.30 -8.37
C GLY A 183 14.01 -31.87 -8.03
N ARG A 184 13.73 -30.58 -8.19
CA ARG A 184 12.39 -30.01 -8.15
C ARG A 184 12.15 -29.05 -9.31
N ARG A 185 10.90 -28.83 -9.67
CA ARG A 185 10.48 -28.05 -10.84
C ARG A 185 10.66 -26.54 -10.67
N ASN A 186 10.58 -26.03 -9.42
CA ASN A 186 10.51 -24.62 -9.10
C ASN A 186 11.60 -24.24 -8.07
N ILE A 187 12.29 -23.12 -8.28
CA ILE A 187 13.41 -22.67 -7.40
C ILE A 187 12.93 -22.29 -6.00
N ALA A 188 11.79 -21.63 -5.92
CA ALA A 188 11.10 -21.28 -4.69
C ALA A 188 9.60 -21.21 -4.97
N MET A 189 8.78 -21.57 -3.98
CA MET A 189 7.38 -21.90 -4.21
C MET A 189 6.40 -21.13 -3.37
N LEU A 190 6.76 -20.76 -2.13
CA LEU A 190 5.82 -20.35 -1.11
C LEU A 190 6.02 -18.90 -0.70
N THR A 191 4.93 -18.14 -0.64
CA THR A 191 4.92 -16.79 -0.11
C THR A 191 3.57 -16.49 0.53
N ILE A 192 3.53 -15.54 1.46
CA ILE A 192 2.25 -15.01 1.94
C ILE A 192 2.13 -13.57 1.49
N ALA A 193 1.33 -13.39 0.42
CA ALA A 193 1.01 -12.08 -0.14
C ALA A 193 -0.06 -11.36 0.67
N PRO A 194 -0.24 -10.04 0.52
CA PRO A 194 -1.25 -9.29 1.25
C PRO A 194 -2.69 -9.75 0.98
N THR A 195 -2.99 -10.24 -0.22
CA THR A 195 -4.32 -10.69 -0.67
C THR A 195 -5.46 -9.69 -0.45
N GLY A 196 -5.17 -8.38 -0.38
CA GLY A 196 -6.14 -7.34 0.00
C GLY A 196 -7.42 -7.38 -0.84
N THR A 197 -7.32 -7.30 -2.16
CA THR A 197 -8.48 -7.31 -3.06
C THR A 197 -9.18 -8.68 -3.10
N THR A 198 -8.42 -9.76 -3.15
CA THR A 198 -8.98 -11.12 -3.20
C THR A 198 -9.71 -11.49 -1.90
N SER A 199 -9.21 -11.06 -0.75
CA SER A 199 -9.89 -11.27 0.53
C SER A 199 -11.21 -10.49 0.64
N LEU A 200 -11.26 -9.27 0.09
CA LEU A 200 -12.52 -8.51 -0.02
C LEU A 200 -13.54 -9.25 -0.90
N MET A 201 -13.10 -9.81 -2.02
CA MET A 201 -13.98 -10.59 -2.91
C MET A 201 -14.47 -11.88 -2.26
N SER A 202 -13.62 -12.57 -1.50
CA SER A 202 -13.98 -13.79 -0.75
C SER A 202 -14.64 -13.50 0.60
N GLN A 203 -14.72 -12.23 1.02
CA GLN A 203 -15.29 -11.78 2.30
C GLN A 203 -14.60 -12.43 3.51
N THR A 204 -13.27 -12.50 3.46
CA THR A 204 -12.43 -13.11 4.50
C THR A 204 -11.34 -12.16 4.98
N THR A 205 -10.59 -12.59 6.03
CA THR A 205 -9.35 -11.93 6.43
C THR A 205 -8.26 -12.13 5.37
N SER A 206 -7.28 -11.22 5.33
CA SER A 206 -6.21 -11.18 4.31
C SER A 206 -4.98 -11.94 4.78
N GLY A 207 -4.40 -12.81 3.94
CA GLY A 207 -3.16 -13.53 4.25
C GLY A 207 -3.19 -14.16 5.63
N ILE A 208 -2.18 -13.86 6.45
CA ILE A 208 -2.12 -14.26 7.87
C ILE A 208 -2.65 -13.18 8.83
N GLU A 209 -3.29 -12.13 8.31
CA GLU A 209 -3.77 -11.05 9.16
C GLU A 209 -4.97 -11.50 10.01
N PRO A 210 -5.11 -10.98 11.26
CA PRO A 210 -6.34 -11.10 12.00
C PRO A 210 -7.45 -10.30 11.33
N VAL A 211 -8.69 -10.45 11.79
CA VAL A 211 -9.76 -9.56 11.38
C VAL A 211 -9.39 -8.11 11.72
N PHE A 212 -9.60 -7.19 10.79
CA PHE A 212 -9.26 -5.79 11.04
C PHE A 212 -10.16 -5.19 12.12
N ARG A 213 -11.47 -5.35 11.96
CA ARG A 213 -12.51 -5.03 12.96
C ARG A 213 -13.68 -5.96 12.78
N THR A 214 -14.23 -6.46 13.87
CA THR A 214 -15.43 -7.30 13.86
C THR A 214 -16.66 -6.51 13.41
N VAL A 215 -16.75 -5.26 13.89
CA VAL A 215 -17.82 -4.30 13.56
C VAL A 215 -17.23 -2.91 13.47
N TYR A 216 -17.69 -2.11 12.51
CA TYR A 216 -17.35 -0.70 12.41
C TYR A 216 -18.53 0.12 11.91
N LYS A 217 -18.64 1.39 12.32
CA LYS A 217 -19.66 2.32 11.84
C LYS A 217 -19.23 2.97 10.54
N ARG A 218 -20.13 2.98 9.57
CA ARG A 218 -19.99 3.68 8.30
C ARG A 218 -21.03 4.78 8.21
N ARG A 219 -20.66 5.91 7.62
CA ARG A 219 -21.56 7.02 7.33
C ARG A 219 -21.94 7.01 5.87
N ARG A 220 -23.25 7.14 5.62
CA ARG A 220 -23.81 7.36 4.29
C ARG A 220 -24.48 8.73 4.28
N LYS A 221 -24.17 9.55 3.28
CA LYS A 221 -24.88 10.81 3.07
C LYS A 221 -26.35 10.51 2.71
N ILE A 222 -27.25 11.19 3.35
CA ILE A 222 -28.69 11.10 3.06
C ILE A 222 -28.98 11.99 1.85
N ASN A 223 -29.54 11.43 0.79
CA ASN A 223 -29.94 12.21 -0.37
C ASN A 223 -31.29 12.90 -0.10
N PRO A 224 -31.60 14.04 -0.77
CA PRO A 224 -32.89 14.71 -0.61
C PRO A 224 -34.12 13.86 -0.97
N SER A 225 -33.92 12.77 -1.71
CA SER A 225 -34.97 11.78 -2.05
C SER A 225 -35.28 10.77 -0.92
N ASP A 226 -34.38 10.64 0.07
CA ASP A 226 -34.47 9.65 1.14
C ASP A 226 -35.29 10.24 2.31
N LYS A 227 -36.59 10.45 2.08
CA LYS A 227 -37.49 11.22 2.99
C LYS A 227 -37.70 10.59 4.37
N ASP A 228 -37.57 9.27 4.51
CA ASP A 228 -37.85 8.52 5.74
C ASP A 228 -36.59 8.00 6.45
N THR A 229 -35.40 8.53 6.09
CA THR A 229 -34.15 8.07 6.67
C THR A 229 -33.83 8.84 7.95
N HIS A 230 -33.55 8.12 9.05
CA HIS A 230 -33.09 8.71 10.31
C HIS A 230 -31.76 9.45 10.11
N VAL A 231 -31.65 10.65 10.67
CA VAL A 231 -30.42 11.47 10.63
C VAL A 231 -29.65 11.22 11.92
N ASP A 232 -28.50 10.55 11.80
CA ASP A 232 -27.64 10.27 12.95
C ASP A 232 -26.58 11.36 13.16
N TYR A 233 -26.22 12.07 12.08
CA TYR A 233 -25.18 13.09 12.12
C TYR A 233 -25.45 14.16 11.05
N GLU A 234 -25.28 15.43 11.44
CA GLU A 234 -25.28 16.58 10.54
C GLU A 234 -23.92 17.27 10.63
N ASP A 235 -23.28 17.52 9.49
CA ASP A 235 -21.98 18.18 9.46
C ASP A 235 -22.10 19.71 9.55
N GLU A 236 -20.96 20.40 9.61
CA GLU A 236 -20.89 21.87 9.71
C GLU A 236 -21.48 22.60 8.47
N THR A 237 -21.70 21.87 7.39
CA THR A 237 -22.30 22.39 6.15
C THR A 237 -23.80 22.13 6.05
N GLY A 238 -24.40 21.49 7.06
CA GLY A 238 -25.80 21.11 7.07
C GLY A 238 -26.11 19.82 6.26
N GLU A 239 -25.09 19.08 5.87
CA GLU A 239 -25.28 17.80 5.20
C GLU A 239 -25.60 16.69 6.22
N LYS A 240 -26.65 15.90 5.92
CA LYS A 240 -27.18 14.87 6.80
C LYS A 240 -26.64 13.50 6.44
N PHE A 241 -26.28 12.74 7.47
CA PHE A 241 -25.71 11.40 7.34
C PHE A 241 -26.46 10.40 8.20
N GLN A 242 -26.59 9.19 7.66
CA GLN A 242 -27.00 8.00 8.39
C GLN A 242 -25.76 7.21 8.78
N GLU A 243 -25.66 6.81 10.05
CA GLU A 243 -24.66 5.85 10.52
C GLU A 243 -25.26 4.45 10.56
N TYR A 244 -24.52 3.46 10.08
CA TYR A 244 -24.90 2.06 10.16
C TYR A 244 -23.69 1.19 10.45
N ASN A 245 -23.93 0.07 11.12
CA ASN A 245 -22.91 -0.91 11.41
C ASN A 245 -22.59 -1.73 10.16
N VAL A 246 -21.32 -1.92 9.89
CA VAL A 246 -20.80 -2.88 8.91
C VAL A 246 -20.13 -4.00 9.68
N TYR A 247 -20.57 -5.21 9.42
CA TYR A 247 -20.15 -6.41 10.13
C TYR A 247 -19.14 -7.19 9.29
N HIS A 248 -18.12 -7.74 9.93
CA HIS A 248 -17.29 -8.73 9.28
C HIS A 248 -18.16 -9.94 8.90
N HIS A 249 -18.07 -10.37 7.65
CA HIS A 249 -18.99 -11.38 7.10
C HIS A 249 -18.99 -12.69 7.90
N ASN A 250 -17.82 -13.16 8.29
CA ASN A 250 -17.67 -14.41 9.02
C ASN A 250 -18.05 -14.28 10.50
N PHE A 251 -18.08 -13.07 11.07
CA PHE A 251 -18.69 -12.84 12.37
C PHE A 251 -20.20 -13.05 12.31
N VAL A 252 -20.86 -12.58 11.25
CA VAL A 252 -22.31 -12.85 11.07
C VAL A 252 -22.58 -14.35 10.95
N LYS A 253 -21.76 -15.08 10.19
CA LYS A 253 -21.87 -16.56 10.11
C LYS A 253 -21.65 -17.24 11.46
N TRP A 254 -20.74 -16.70 12.28
CA TRP A 254 -20.56 -17.20 13.63
C TRP A 254 -21.81 -16.98 14.50
N LEU A 255 -22.42 -15.81 14.43
CA LEU A 255 -23.69 -15.51 15.12
C LEU A 255 -24.78 -16.52 14.72
N GLU A 256 -24.99 -16.72 13.42
CA GLU A 256 -25.97 -17.67 12.88
C GLU A 256 -25.69 -19.11 13.36
N ALA A 257 -24.44 -19.56 13.28
CA ALA A 257 -24.04 -20.91 13.70
C ALA A 257 -24.25 -21.18 15.20
N ASN A 258 -24.24 -20.09 16.03
CA ASN A 258 -24.41 -20.16 17.47
C ASN A 258 -25.79 -19.72 17.96
N GLY A 259 -26.76 -19.56 17.05
CA GLY A 259 -28.17 -19.32 17.38
C GLY A 259 -28.54 -17.89 17.77
N TYR A 260 -27.68 -16.91 17.44
CA TYR A 260 -28.02 -15.50 17.61
C TYR A 260 -29.00 -15.03 16.54
N ASP A 261 -29.93 -14.16 16.92
CA ASP A 261 -30.92 -13.60 15.99
C ASP A 261 -30.31 -12.46 15.16
N THR A 262 -29.76 -12.81 14.00
CA THR A 262 -29.12 -11.85 13.09
C THR A 262 -30.05 -10.83 12.46
N SER A 263 -31.40 -11.02 12.57
CA SER A 263 -32.39 -10.01 12.10
C SER A 263 -32.29 -8.71 12.93
N LYS A 264 -31.79 -8.78 14.16
CA LYS A 264 -31.59 -7.64 15.06
C LYS A 264 -30.41 -6.77 14.72
N LEU A 265 -29.50 -7.23 13.86
CA LEU A 265 -28.24 -6.51 13.55
C LEU A 265 -28.44 -5.08 13.02
N ALA A 266 -29.61 -4.80 12.41
CA ALA A 266 -29.94 -3.45 11.93
C ALA A 266 -30.32 -2.47 13.07
N THR A 267 -30.76 -2.97 14.22
CA THR A 267 -31.36 -2.19 15.33
C THR A 267 -30.70 -2.46 16.68
N ILE A 268 -29.73 -3.37 16.75
CA ILE A 268 -29.07 -3.79 17.98
C ILE A 268 -28.37 -2.61 18.69
N SER A 269 -28.45 -2.54 20.01
CA SER A 269 -27.72 -1.56 20.80
C SER A 269 -26.22 -1.82 20.78
N ASP A 270 -25.42 -0.75 20.98
CA ASP A 270 -23.95 -0.89 21.06
C ASP A 270 -23.52 -1.79 22.24
N GLU A 271 -24.32 -1.84 23.35
CA GLU A 271 -24.07 -2.68 24.52
C GLU A 271 -24.31 -4.17 24.21
N GLU A 272 -25.50 -4.52 23.70
CA GLU A 272 -25.83 -5.92 23.33
C GLU A 272 -24.88 -6.44 22.24
N LEU A 273 -24.53 -5.60 21.26
CA LEU A 273 -23.55 -5.93 20.23
C LEU A 273 -22.17 -6.18 20.84
N GLY A 274 -21.76 -5.37 21.83
CA GLY A 274 -20.53 -5.56 22.58
C GLY A 274 -20.45 -6.92 23.29
N GLU A 275 -21.58 -7.36 23.87
CA GLU A 275 -21.70 -8.70 24.49
C GLU A 275 -21.54 -9.82 23.46
N TRP A 276 -22.18 -9.67 22.28
CA TRP A 276 -22.04 -10.65 21.20
C TRP A 276 -20.61 -10.74 20.65
N VAL A 277 -19.95 -9.60 20.49
CA VAL A 277 -18.53 -9.56 20.10
C VAL A 277 -17.66 -10.21 21.16
N ALA A 278 -17.90 -9.92 22.46
CA ALA A 278 -17.14 -10.49 23.58
C ALA A 278 -17.28 -12.02 23.68
N ALA A 279 -18.43 -12.58 23.27
CA ALA A 279 -18.65 -14.02 23.24
C ALA A 279 -18.02 -14.73 22.04
N SER A 280 -17.58 -13.97 21.02
CA SER A 280 -17.07 -14.52 19.77
C SER A 280 -15.58 -14.86 19.82
N PRO A 281 -15.07 -15.77 18.96
CA PRO A 281 -13.65 -16.05 18.84
C PRO A 281 -12.83 -14.87 18.25
N TYR A 282 -13.49 -13.80 17.84
CA TYR A 282 -12.88 -12.56 17.37
C TYR A 282 -12.55 -11.59 18.52
N HIS A 283 -13.01 -11.86 19.75
CA HIS A 283 -12.73 -11.01 20.91
C HIS A 283 -11.24 -11.03 21.24
N GLY A 284 -10.62 -9.85 21.38
CA GLY A 284 -9.17 -9.73 21.61
C GLY A 284 -8.29 -10.21 20.45
N ALA A 285 -8.89 -10.51 19.30
CA ALA A 285 -8.22 -11.06 18.12
C ALA A 285 -8.35 -10.14 16.89
N THR A 286 -8.69 -8.85 17.10
CA THR A 286 -8.72 -7.87 16.00
C THR A 286 -7.36 -7.19 15.84
N ALA A 287 -7.10 -6.59 14.70
CA ALA A 287 -5.82 -5.95 14.38
C ALA A 287 -5.36 -4.91 15.43
N ASN A 288 -6.33 -4.26 16.12
CA ASN A 288 -6.06 -3.23 17.12
C ASN A 288 -6.06 -3.74 18.57
N ASP A 289 -6.59 -4.94 18.82
CA ASP A 289 -6.74 -5.48 20.19
C ASP A 289 -5.77 -6.63 20.50
N ILE A 290 -5.17 -7.22 19.47
CA ILE A 290 -4.27 -8.37 19.60
C ILE A 290 -2.99 -7.98 20.33
N ASP A 291 -2.36 -8.96 21.01
CA ASP A 291 -0.97 -8.86 21.42
C ASP A 291 -0.06 -8.83 20.17
N TRP A 292 0.47 -7.63 19.85
CA TRP A 292 1.31 -7.43 18.67
C TRP A 292 2.61 -8.21 18.70
N VAL A 293 3.15 -8.51 19.90
CA VAL A 293 4.33 -9.36 20.08
C VAL A 293 3.99 -10.80 19.74
N ALA A 294 2.84 -11.31 20.20
CA ALA A 294 2.34 -12.64 19.86
C ALA A 294 2.08 -12.78 18.35
N LYS A 295 1.52 -11.73 17.71
CA LYS A 295 1.35 -11.67 16.24
C LYS A 295 2.68 -11.87 15.51
N VAL A 296 3.74 -11.17 15.93
CA VAL A 296 5.07 -11.27 15.33
C VAL A 296 5.71 -12.64 15.59
N LYS A 297 5.53 -13.22 16.78
CA LYS A 297 5.96 -14.58 17.07
C LYS A 297 5.27 -15.61 16.17
N MET A 298 3.97 -15.46 15.93
CA MET A 298 3.21 -16.27 14.98
C MET A 298 3.78 -16.15 13.57
N GLN A 299 4.03 -14.93 13.10
CA GLN A 299 4.67 -14.70 11.81
C GLN A 299 6.03 -15.41 11.72
N GLY A 300 6.89 -15.28 12.73
CA GLY A 300 8.20 -15.93 12.76
C GLY A 300 8.12 -17.46 12.76
N ALA A 301 7.12 -18.02 13.44
CA ALA A 301 6.88 -19.46 13.46
C ALA A 301 6.43 -19.98 12.08
N ILE A 302 5.50 -19.27 11.43
CA ILE A 302 5.03 -19.56 10.06
C ILE A 302 6.15 -19.37 9.04
N GLN A 303 6.99 -18.33 9.18
CA GLN A 303 8.10 -18.02 8.27
C GLN A 303 9.06 -19.19 8.08
N LYS A 304 9.20 -20.07 9.06
CA LYS A 304 10.04 -21.27 8.96
C LYS A 304 9.60 -22.21 7.84
N TRP A 305 8.32 -22.12 7.43
CA TRP A 305 7.71 -22.94 6.39
C TRP A 305 7.35 -22.14 5.13
N VAL A 306 7.96 -20.98 4.95
CA VAL A 306 7.81 -20.13 3.76
C VAL A 306 9.20 -19.85 3.20
N ASP A 307 9.46 -20.30 1.98
CA ASP A 307 10.79 -20.16 1.36
C ASP A 307 11.05 -18.73 0.84
N HIS A 308 10.03 -17.99 0.42
CA HIS A 308 10.12 -16.54 0.21
C HIS A 308 9.95 -15.78 1.53
N SER A 309 9.03 -14.85 1.59
CA SER A 309 8.75 -14.03 2.76
C SER A 309 7.24 -13.90 2.98
N ILE A 310 6.89 -13.15 4.01
CA ILE A 310 5.51 -12.91 4.44
C ILE A 310 5.26 -11.40 4.44
N SER A 311 4.22 -10.96 3.75
CA SER A 311 3.70 -9.60 3.90
C SER A 311 2.72 -9.56 5.06
N VAL A 312 3.06 -8.80 6.08
CA VAL A 312 2.22 -8.59 7.27
C VAL A 312 2.38 -7.17 7.79
N THR A 313 1.31 -6.61 8.31
CA THR A 313 1.32 -5.28 8.92
C THR A 313 0.90 -5.37 10.38
N VAL A 314 1.75 -4.89 11.28
CA VAL A 314 1.42 -4.70 12.68
C VAL A 314 0.74 -3.33 12.81
N ASN A 315 -0.58 -3.34 13.00
CA ASN A 315 -1.37 -2.12 13.19
C ASN A 315 -1.33 -1.72 14.66
N LEU A 316 -0.86 -0.50 14.93
CA LEU A 316 -0.71 0.04 16.27
C LEU A 316 -1.59 1.28 16.45
N PRO A 317 -2.28 1.44 17.59
CA PRO A 317 -2.98 2.67 17.92
C PRO A 317 -2.02 3.88 17.98
N ASN A 318 -2.57 5.10 17.85
CA ASN A 318 -1.78 6.34 17.83
C ASN A 318 -1.06 6.65 19.15
N ASN A 319 -1.50 6.09 20.26
CA ASN A 319 -0.98 6.35 21.61
C ASN A 319 0.08 5.33 22.09
N VAL A 320 0.56 4.45 21.21
CA VAL A 320 1.62 3.48 21.57
C VAL A 320 2.97 4.17 21.79
N SER A 321 3.76 3.63 22.71
CA SER A 321 5.11 4.11 23.00
C SER A 321 6.10 3.70 21.89
N GLU A 322 7.15 4.51 21.71
CA GLU A 322 8.28 4.14 20.84
C GLU A 322 8.95 2.82 21.28
N GLY A 323 8.96 2.55 22.60
CA GLY A 323 9.48 1.30 23.15
C GLY A 323 8.75 0.07 22.64
N LEU A 324 7.42 0.12 22.49
CA LEU A 324 6.64 -0.98 21.92
C LEU A 324 6.96 -1.18 20.44
N VAL A 325 7.10 -0.11 19.68
CA VAL A 325 7.50 -0.21 18.25
C VAL A 325 8.89 -0.86 18.13
N ALA A 326 9.84 -0.43 18.95
CA ALA A 326 11.18 -1.02 19.00
C ALA A 326 11.14 -2.52 19.39
N GLN A 327 10.28 -2.89 20.35
CA GLN A 327 10.07 -4.28 20.76
C GLN A 327 9.51 -5.13 19.61
N VAL A 328 8.54 -4.62 18.85
CA VAL A 328 7.96 -5.32 17.68
C VAL A 328 9.06 -5.62 16.64
N TYR A 329 9.88 -4.63 16.27
CA TYR A 329 10.99 -4.86 15.34
C TYR A 329 12.05 -5.83 15.87
N ARG A 330 12.42 -5.70 17.15
CA ARG A 330 13.37 -6.62 17.80
C ARG A 330 12.83 -8.05 17.80
N THR A 331 11.58 -8.25 18.21
CA THR A 331 10.94 -9.57 18.22
C THR A 331 10.89 -10.17 16.81
N ALA A 332 10.59 -9.36 15.78
CA ALA A 332 10.59 -9.84 14.40
C ALA A 332 11.97 -10.36 13.97
N TRP A 333 13.03 -9.65 14.33
CA TRP A 333 14.40 -10.10 14.06
C TRP A 333 14.77 -11.36 14.85
N GLU A 334 14.49 -11.40 16.15
CA GLU A 334 14.76 -12.55 17.03
C GLU A 334 14.01 -13.82 16.59
N CYS A 335 12.78 -13.67 16.07
CA CYS A 335 11.97 -14.78 15.55
C CYS A 335 12.35 -15.21 14.12
N GLY A 336 13.30 -14.52 13.47
CA GLY A 336 13.74 -14.83 12.11
C GLY A 336 12.74 -14.46 11.03
N CYS A 337 11.90 -13.44 11.25
CA CYS A 337 11.06 -12.88 10.21
C CYS A 337 11.94 -12.26 9.11
N LYS A 338 11.60 -12.48 7.84
CA LYS A 338 12.31 -11.88 6.68
C LYS A 338 11.86 -10.46 6.40
N GLY A 339 10.75 -10.02 6.96
CA GLY A 339 10.23 -8.67 6.87
C GLY A 339 9.13 -8.43 7.89
N VAL A 340 8.92 -7.18 8.29
CA VAL A 340 7.82 -6.74 9.14
C VAL A 340 7.48 -5.29 8.79
N THR A 341 6.21 -4.97 8.73
CA THR A 341 5.73 -3.61 8.52
C THR A 341 4.95 -3.16 9.75
N VAL A 342 5.22 -1.95 10.22
CA VAL A 342 4.47 -1.32 11.31
C VAL A 342 3.68 -0.14 10.74
N TYR A 343 2.39 -0.12 11.03
CA TYR A 343 1.51 1.01 10.77
C TYR A 343 0.97 1.54 12.10
N ARG A 344 1.16 2.81 12.38
CA ARG A 344 0.58 3.48 13.54
C ARG A 344 -0.55 4.39 13.08
N ASP A 345 -1.70 4.31 13.74
CA ASP A 345 -2.86 5.15 13.43
C ASP A 345 -2.48 6.64 13.46
N GLY A 346 -2.91 7.35 12.43
CA GLY A 346 -2.62 8.78 12.27
C GLY A 346 -1.23 9.13 11.73
N CYS A 347 -0.38 8.14 11.37
CA CYS A 347 0.89 8.42 10.70
C CYS A 347 0.72 8.76 9.21
N ARG A 348 -0.45 8.48 8.65
CA ARG A 348 -0.88 8.91 7.31
C ARG A 348 -2.31 9.42 7.43
N ASP A 349 -2.69 10.40 6.64
CA ASP A 349 -4.09 10.83 6.56
C ASP A 349 -4.90 9.66 5.98
N GLY A 350 -5.69 9.05 6.86
CA GLY A 350 -6.29 7.75 6.61
C GLY A 350 -7.71 7.82 6.08
N VAL A 351 -8.10 6.75 5.43
CA VAL A 351 -9.42 6.54 4.83
C VAL A 351 -10.49 6.16 5.86
N LEU A 352 -10.10 5.77 7.09
CA LEU A 352 -11.01 5.34 8.15
C LEU A 352 -11.06 6.37 9.29
N LEU A 353 -12.24 6.91 9.55
CA LEU A 353 -12.50 7.80 10.68
C LEU A 353 -12.85 6.98 11.92
N GLU A 354 -12.09 7.12 13.00
CA GLU A 354 -12.47 6.58 14.31
C GLU A 354 -13.43 7.52 15.04
N LYS A 355 -14.43 6.89 15.73
CA LYS A 355 -15.26 7.62 16.68
C LYS A 355 -14.35 8.06 17.85
N GLY A 356 -14.10 9.35 17.97
CA GLY A 356 -13.29 9.90 19.06
C GLY A 356 -11.88 10.33 18.69
N SER A 357 -11.44 10.26 17.41
CA SER A 357 -10.30 11.07 17.01
C SER A 357 -10.66 12.53 17.32
N LYS A 358 -10.07 13.05 18.42
CA LYS A 358 -10.16 14.47 18.70
C LYS A 358 -9.87 15.18 17.39
N LYS A 359 -10.83 16.00 16.93
CA LYS A 359 -10.57 17.00 15.91
C LYS A 359 -9.15 17.49 16.17
N LYS A 360 -8.23 17.37 15.22
CA LYS A 360 -7.04 18.21 15.24
C LYS A 360 -7.61 19.58 15.59
N GLN A 361 -7.23 20.12 16.74
CA GLN A 361 -7.61 21.48 17.06
C GLN A 361 -7.26 22.28 15.81
N LYS A 362 -8.30 22.76 15.09
CA LYS A 362 -8.10 23.92 14.25
C LYS A 362 -7.38 24.89 15.16
N CYS A 363 -6.12 25.18 14.88
CA CYS A 363 -5.54 26.39 15.39
C CYS A 363 -6.60 27.44 15.08
N GLU A 364 -7.16 28.05 16.11
CA GLU A 364 -8.02 29.22 15.93
C GLU A 364 -7.19 30.20 15.11
N GLU A 365 -7.52 30.28 13.82
CA GLU A 365 -6.93 31.25 12.92
C GLU A 365 -7.44 32.61 13.43
N HIS A 366 -6.64 33.24 14.26
CA HIS A 366 -6.84 34.66 14.54
C HIS A 366 -6.61 35.39 13.21
N PRO A 367 -7.62 36.05 12.62
CA PRO A 367 -7.45 36.78 11.39
C PRO A 367 -6.38 37.84 11.58
N GLY A 368 -5.21 37.67 10.95
CA GLY A 368 -4.15 38.69 10.93
C GLY A 368 -2.78 38.29 11.48
N GLN A 369 -2.60 37.18 12.18
CA GLN A 369 -1.27 36.76 12.61
C GLN A 369 -0.68 35.71 11.65
N VAL A 370 0.32 36.15 10.87
CA VAL A 370 1.13 35.27 10.04
C VAL A 370 2.09 34.48 10.92
N PRO A 371 2.09 33.13 10.89
CA PRO A 371 3.06 32.33 11.61
C PRO A 371 4.48 32.75 11.27
N LYS A 372 5.35 32.89 12.25
CA LYS A 372 6.75 33.23 12.02
C LYS A 372 7.44 32.09 11.28
N ARG A 373 7.98 32.39 10.09
CA ARG A 373 8.68 31.39 9.27
C ARG A 373 9.87 30.79 10.03
N PRO A 374 9.93 29.45 10.19
CA PRO A 374 11.12 28.77 10.73
C PRO A 374 12.37 28.99 9.85
N LYS A 375 13.55 28.76 10.41
CA LYS A 375 14.82 28.86 9.66
C LYS A 375 14.87 27.83 8.53
N SER A 376 14.38 26.63 8.77
CA SER A 376 14.28 25.51 7.82
C SER A 376 12.83 25.05 7.74
N ILE A 377 12.32 24.83 6.53
CA ILE A 377 10.99 24.23 6.30
C ILE A 377 11.10 23.09 5.27
N PRO A 378 10.35 22.01 5.45
CA PRO A 378 10.26 20.95 4.42
C PRO A 378 9.78 21.53 3.09
N ALA A 379 10.24 20.97 2.00
CA ALA A 379 9.81 21.39 0.67
C ALA A 379 9.69 20.22 -0.28
N ASP A 380 8.62 20.23 -1.08
CA ASP A 380 8.44 19.32 -2.21
C ASP A 380 8.94 19.99 -3.51
N ILE A 381 9.45 19.16 -4.42
CA ILE A 381 9.94 19.59 -5.73
C ILE A 381 8.95 19.16 -6.81
N VAL A 382 8.50 20.11 -7.60
CA VAL A 382 7.68 19.82 -8.78
C VAL A 382 8.37 20.35 -10.03
N ARG A 383 8.64 19.46 -10.99
CA ARG A 383 9.23 19.80 -12.28
C ARG A 383 8.14 19.94 -13.32
N PHE A 384 8.26 20.93 -14.17
CA PHE A 384 7.29 21.17 -15.24
C PHE A 384 7.95 21.85 -16.46
N LYS A 385 7.21 21.95 -17.56
CA LYS A 385 7.64 22.71 -18.75
C LYS A 385 7.00 24.08 -18.75
N ASN A 386 7.78 25.09 -19.16
CA ASN A 386 7.27 26.40 -19.55
C ASN A 386 7.70 26.66 -21.01
N GLY A 387 6.76 26.50 -21.94
CA GLY A 387 7.11 26.34 -23.35
C GLY A 387 7.92 25.05 -23.55
N THR A 388 9.12 25.19 -24.09
CA THR A 388 10.08 24.09 -24.31
C THR A 388 11.09 23.92 -23.17
N GLU A 389 11.16 24.89 -22.25
CA GLU A 389 12.16 24.94 -21.19
C GLU A 389 11.76 24.09 -19.97
N ASP A 390 12.75 23.50 -19.32
CA ASP A 390 12.58 22.78 -18.06
C ASP A 390 12.57 23.74 -16.87
N TRP A 391 11.51 23.66 -16.08
CA TRP A 391 11.29 24.51 -14.91
C TRP A 391 11.07 23.69 -13.66
N ILE A 392 11.32 24.32 -12.50
CA ILE A 392 11.18 23.72 -11.18
C ILE A 392 10.41 24.65 -10.25
N ALA A 393 9.57 24.05 -9.41
CA ALA A 393 8.96 24.69 -8.26
C ALA A 393 9.37 23.98 -6.98
N PHE A 394 9.82 24.75 -5.99
CA PHE A 394 9.99 24.30 -4.61
C PHE A 394 8.80 24.81 -3.81
N VAL A 395 7.99 23.90 -3.31
CA VAL A 395 6.82 24.23 -2.46
C VAL A 395 7.21 23.99 -1.02
N GLY A 396 7.53 25.06 -0.31
CA GLY A 396 7.86 25.02 1.13
C GLY A 396 6.60 24.82 1.96
N LEU A 397 6.66 23.88 2.91
CA LEU A 397 5.52 23.45 3.71
C LEU A 397 5.67 23.88 5.16
N GLN A 398 4.60 24.37 5.77
CA GLN A 398 4.48 24.55 7.22
C GLN A 398 3.27 23.77 7.71
N ASP A 399 3.48 22.85 8.64
CA ASP A 399 2.45 21.94 9.16
C ASP A 399 1.71 21.14 8.05
N GLY A 400 2.46 20.76 7.00
CA GLY A 400 1.94 20.03 5.86
C GLY A 400 1.16 20.87 4.83
N ARG A 401 1.04 22.19 5.04
CA ARG A 401 0.36 23.11 4.13
C ARG A 401 1.38 23.96 3.35
N PRO A 402 1.15 24.23 2.05
CA PRO A 402 1.95 25.19 1.28
C PRO A 402 2.03 26.54 1.99
N TYR A 403 3.25 26.97 2.26
CA TYR A 403 3.57 28.20 2.96
C TYR A 403 4.31 29.19 2.06
N GLU A 404 5.17 28.67 1.19
CA GLU A 404 5.91 29.48 0.22
C GLU A 404 6.22 28.66 -1.05
N VAL A 405 6.42 29.36 -2.16
CA VAL A 405 6.77 28.77 -3.45
C VAL A 405 7.97 29.52 -4.01
N PHE A 406 8.94 28.79 -4.56
CA PHE A 406 10.05 29.32 -5.32
C PHE A 406 10.03 28.63 -6.71
N THR A 407 10.12 29.40 -7.78
CA THR A 407 10.05 28.85 -9.14
C THR A 407 11.11 29.47 -10.02
N GLY A 408 11.68 28.66 -10.91
CA GLY A 408 12.62 29.14 -11.88
C GLY A 408 12.96 28.10 -12.95
N LYS A 409 13.70 28.54 -13.96
CA LYS A 409 14.22 27.69 -15.02
C LYS A 409 15.34 26.81 -14.45
N ILE A 410 15.43 25.57 -14.91
CA ILE A 410 16.54 24.67 -14.59
C ILE A 410 17.67 24.97 -15.58
N GLU A 411 18.74 25.57 -15.06
CA GLU A 411 20.01 25.70 -15.79
C GLU A 411 20.97 24.65 -15.25
N GLU A 412 21.31 23.64 -16.05
CA GLU A 412 22.08 22.48 -15.61
C GLU A 412 23.43 22.86 -15.02
N ASP A 413 24.06 23.92 -15.50
CA ASP A 413 25.36 24.42 -15.02
C ASP A 413 25.25 25.16 -13.68
N ALA A 414 24.09 25.74 -13.36
CA ALA A 414 23.88 26.52 -12.14
C ALA A 414 23.13 25.76 -11.04
N MET A 415 22.25 24.82 -11.40
CA MET A 415 21.45 24.09 -10.46
C MET A 415 21.19 22.65 -10.91
N TYR A 416 21.97 21.71 -10.41
CA TYR A 416 21.74 20.29 -10.66
C TYR A 416 21.07 19.62 -9.46
N ILE A 417 19.86 19.09 -9.65
CA ILE A 417 19.15 18.25 -8.68
C ILE A 417 18.78 16.94 -9.39
N PRO A 418 19.29 15.78 -8.93
CA PRO A 418 18.94 14.50 -9.52
C PRO A 418 17.43 14.32 -9.67
N ARG A 419 16.96 13.78 -10.80
CA ARG A 419 15.52 13.63 -11.10
C ARG A 419 14.74 12.82 -10.06
N LYS A 420 15.43 11.96 -9.30
CA LYS A 420 14.83 11.13 -8.24
C LYS A 420 14.61 11.88 -6.92
N ILE A 421 15.17 13.09 -6.79
CA ILE A 421 14.97 13.92 -5.59
C ILE A 421 13.71 14.75 -5.81
N ASP A 422 12.69 14.48 -5.02
CA ASP A 422 11.38 15.15 -5.05
C ASP A 422 11.09 15.92 -3.75
N LYS A 423 11.94 15.80 -2.73
CA LYS A 423 11.79 16.43 -1.41
C LYS A 423 13.12 16.96 -0.88
N GLY A 424 13.01 17.95 0.00
CA GLY A 424 14.14 18.54 0.70
C GLY A 424 13.71 19.60 1.70
N TYR A 425 14.59 20.56 1.95
CA TYR A 425 14.34 21.65 2.89
C TYR A 425 14.75 22.98 2.26
N ILE A 426 13.95 24.03 2.48
CA ILE A 426 14.33 25.40 2.17
C ILE A 426 14.88 26.06 3.42
N ILE A 427 16.17 26.39 3.37
CA ILE A 427 16.89 27.00 4.47
C ILE A 427 16.99 28.51 4.24
N LYS A 428 16.54 29.29 5.21
CA LYS A 428 16.68 30.75 5.19
C LYS A 428 17.99 31.15 5.90
N VAL A 429 18.90 31.74 5.17
CA VAL A 429 20.17 32.26 5.67
C VAL A 429 20.10 33.78 5.73
N ARG A 430 20.65 34.37 6.79
CA ARG A 430 20.92 35.80 6.86
C ARG A 430 22.41 36.01 6.60
N GLU A 431 22.73 36.84 5.64
CA GLU A 431 24.11 37.23 5.34
C GLU A 431 24.57 38.34 6.27
N GLU A 432 25.86 38.64 6.32
CA GLU A 432 26.46 39.64 7.20
C GLU A 432 25.93 41.07 6.95
N ASP A 433 25.55 41.36 5.70
CA ASP A 433 24.95 42.61 5.27
C ASP A 433 23.45 42.73 5.62
N GLY A 434 22.88 41.72 6.30
CA GLY A 434 21.45 41.66 6.68
C GLY A 434 20.54 41.19 5.57
N THR A 435 21.03 40.89 4.37
CA THR A 435 20.24 40.35 3.26
C THR A 435 19.80 38.91 3.55
N LYS A 436 18.72 38.49 2.88
CA LYS A 436 18.17 37.15 3.04
C LYS A 436 18.49 36.32 1.83
N ARG A 437 19.11 35.17 2.05
CA ARG A 437 19.36 34.14 1.06
C ARG A 437 18.51 32.91 1.38
N TYR A 438 18.07 32.22 0.37
CA TYR A 438 17.35 30.95 0.50
C TYR A 438 18.15 29.87 -0.21
N ASP A 439 18.46 28.81 0.51
CA ASP A 439 19.20 27.65 0.02
C ASP A 439 18.23 26.45 -0.02
N PHE A 440 18.45 25.54 -0.96
CA PHE A 440 17.73 24.27 -0.98
C PHE A 440 18.67 23.15 -0.58
N GLN A 441 18.23 22.32 0.37
CA GLN A 441 19.00 21.22 0.93
C GLN A 441 18.25 19.91 0.74
N TYR A 442 18.95 18.87 0.24
CA TYR A 442 18.39 17.54 0.10
C TYR A 442 19.43 16.48 0.49
N THR A 443 18.95 15.29 0.84
CA THR A 443 19.80 14.12 1.14
C THR A 443 19.78 13.18 -0.07
N ASP A 444 20.97 12.82 -0.55
CA ASP A 444 21.10 11.89 -1.66
C ASP A 444 20.94 10.41 -1.21
N ARG A 445 20.97 9.50 -2.18
CA ARG A 445 20.81 8.05 -1.93
C ARG A 445 21.91 7.43 -1.05
N TYR A 446 23.01 8.15 -0.84
CA TYR A 446 24.12 7.69 -0.02
C TYR A 446 24.09 8.30 1.39
N GLY A 447 23.08 9.12 1.70
CA GLY A 447 22.92 9.78 2.98
C GLY A 447 23.70 11.10 3.10
N TYR A 448 24.33 11.59 2.04
CA TYR A 448 25.00 12.89 2.05
C TYR A 448 24.02 14.02 1.85
N THR A 449 24.18 15.05 2.66
CA THR A 449 23.41 16.27 2.55
C THR A 449 24.03 17.21 1.54
N ASN A 450 23.30 17.49 0.47
CA ASN A 450 23.69 18.40 -0.59
C ASN A 450 22.95 19.72 -0.44
N THR A 451 23.64 20.85 -0.66
CA THR A 451 23.05 22.19 -0.53
C THR A 451 23.24 22.98 -1.81
N ILE A 452 22.16 23.49 -2.35
CA ILE A 452 22.14 24.46 -3.46
C ILE A 452 21.96 25.83 -2.83
N GLY A 453 23.00 26.65 -2.88
CA GLY A 453 23.00 27.99 -2.28
C GLY A 453 22.29 29.00 -3.16
N GLY A 454 21.52 29.90 -2.54
CA GLY A 454 21.03 31.10 -3.20
C GLY A 454 20.00 30.85 -4.30
N ILE A 455 19.07 29.89 -4.14
CA ILE A 455 18.02 29.60 -5.15
C ILE A 455 17.25 30.86 -5.57
N SER A 456 17.13 31.85 -4.71
CA SER A 456 16.49 33.15 -5.03
C SER A 456 17.31 34.02 -6.01
N ARG A 457 18.59 33.72 -6.19
CA ARG A 457 19.48 34.45 -7.12
C ARG A 457 19.65 33.72 -8.44
N LEU A 458 19.25 32.44 -8.49
CA LEU A 458 19.35 31.60 -9.68
C LEU A 458 18.10 31.74 -10.57
N PHE A 459 17.03 32.32 -10.06
CA PHE A 459 15.76 32.41 -10.77
C PHE A 459 15.54 33.78 -11.40
N ASP A 460 14.86 33.79 -12.53
CA ASP A 460 14.43 35.01 -13.21
C ASP A 460 13.64 35.92 -12.27
N GLU A 461 13.96 37.22 -12.29
CA GLU A 461 13.44 38.20 -11.32
C GLU A 461 11.93 38.38 -11.43
N GLU A 462 11.36 38.33 -12.62
CA GLU A 462 9.92 38.48 -12.84
C GLU A 462 9.16 37.32 -12.18
N PHE A 463 9.53 36.09 -12.49
CA PHE A 463 8.88 34.89 -11.93
C PHE A 463 9.19 34.70 -10.44
N TRP A 464 10.33 35.14 -9.98
CA TRP A 464 10.64 35.25 -8.55
C TRP A 464 9.66 36.19 -7.85
N ASN A 465 9.33 37.34 -8.43
CA ASN A 465 8.38 38.28 -7.85
C ASN A 465 6.95 37.72 -7.81
N TYR A 466 6.50 37.00 -8.86
CA TYR A 466 5.22 36.30 -8.81
C TYR A 466 5.21 35.22 -7.71
N ALA A 467 6.24 34.41 -7.60
CA ALA A 467 6.37 33.40 -6.56
C ALA A 467 6.34 34.01 -5.15
N LYS A 468 6.97 35.18 -4.98
CA LYS A 468 6.96 35.93 -3.72
C LYS A 468 5.55 36.43 -3.35
N LEU A 469 4.78 36.92 -4.31
CA LEU A 469 3.38 37.34 -4.10
C LEU A 469 2.50 36.13 -3.74
N ILE A 470 2.64 35.02 -4.45
CA ILE A 470 1.92 33.77 -4.15
C ILE A 470 2.27 33.30 -2.74
N SER A 471 3.57 33.31 -2.37
CA SER A 471 4.01 32.97 -1.01
C SER A 471 3.39 33.90 0.05
N GLY A 472 3.23 35.18 -0.25
CA GLY A 472 2.51 36.11 0.61
C GLY A 472 1.06 35.70 0.84
N VAL A 473 0.35 35.38 -0.23
CA VAL A 473 -1.05 34.92 -0.18
C VAL A 473 -1.19 33.62 0.62
N LEU A 474 -0.30 32.64 0.39
CA LEU A 474 -0.29 31.36 1.12
C LEU A 474 -0.03 31.54 2.61
N ARG A 475 0.92 32.41 2.99
CA ARG A 475 1.26 32.73 4.40
C ARG A 475 0.09 33.34 5.15
N HIS A 476 -0.72 34.16 4.48
CA HIS A 476 -1.91 34.78 5.06
C HIS A 476 -3.15 33.88 5.06
N GLY A 477 -2.99 32.58 4.82
CA GLY A 477 -4.03 31.60 5.04
C GLY A 477 -5.07 31.47 3.91
N MET A 478 -4.84 32.08 2.73
CA MET A 478 -5.77 31.90 1.62
C MET A 478 -5.91 30.41 1.27
N PRO A 479 -7.13 29.86 1.15
CA PRO A 479 -7.36 28.48 0.74
C PRO A 479 -6.64 28.14 -0.58
N ILE A 480 -6.08 26.93 -0.67
CA ILE A 480 -5.24 26.53 -1.82
C ILE A 480 -6.03 26.61 -3.14
N GLU A 481 -7.29 26.17 -3.14
CA GLU A 481 -8.17 26.24 -4.30
C GLU A 481 -8.44 27.68 -4.74
N LYS A 482 -8.47 28.63 -3.80
CA LYS A 482 -8.60 30.07 -4.12
C LYS A 482 -7.30 30.64 -4.66
N THR A 483 -6.17 30.21 -4.09
CA THR A 483 -4.84 30.60 -4.59
C THR A 483 -4.62 30.08 -6.03
N VAL A 484 -5.00 28.84 -6.30
CA VAL A 484 -4.96 28.25 -7.66
C VAL A 484 -5.86 29.04 -8.61
N SER A 485 -7.10 29.34 -8.22
CA SER A 485 -8.03 30.13 -9.05
C SER A 485 -7.48 31.54 -9.34
N LEU A 486 -6.80 32.16 -8.35
CA LEU A 486 -6.15 33.45 -8.54
C LEU A 486 -5.02 33.35 -9.59
N ILE A 487 -4.16 32.32 -9.48
CA ILE A 487 -3.06 32.12 -10.43
C ILE A 487 -3.62 31.82 -11.84
N GLU A 488 -4.67 31.01 -11.95
CA GLU A 488 -5.34 30.70 -13.23
C GLU A 488 -5.94 31.95 -13.89
N SER A 489 -6.33 32.96 -13.13
CA SER A 489 -6.88 34.23 -13.63
C SER A 489 -5.81 35.21 -14.13
N LEU A 490 -4.53 34.99 -13.86
CA LEU A 490 -3.46 35.86 -14.32
C LEU A 490 -3.34 35.83 -15.85
N HIS A 491 -3.24 37.02 -16.46
CA HIS A 491 -2.94 37.17 -17.87
C HIS A 491 -1.43 37.32 -18.07
N LEU A 492 -0.79 36.26 -18.52
CA LEU A 492 0.63 36.24 -18.86
C LEU A 492 0.75 36.09 -20.40
N ASN A 493 1.71 36.79 -20.99
CA ASN A 493 1.93 36.82 -22.43
C ASN A 493 2.49 35.47 -22.97
N SER A 494 1.69 34.40 -22.94
CA SER A 494 2.07 33.09 -23.47
C SER A 494 0.85 32.38 -24.05
N GLU A 495 0.90 32.01 -25.32
CA GLU A 495 -0.11 31.20 -26.01
C GLU A 495 0.15 29.67 -25.89
N SER A 496 1.21 29.27 -25.20
CA SER A 496 1.58 27.86 -25.05
C SER A 496 0.65 27.10 -24.08
N ILE A 497 0.39 25.82 -24.35
CA ILE A 497 -0.34 24.92 -23.46
C ILE A 497 0.45 24.71 -22.16
N ASN A 498 1.78 24.61 -22.27
CA ASN A 498 2.69 24.49 -21.13
C ASN A 498 3.18 25.88 -20.74
N THR A 499 2.65 26.42 -19.65
CA THR A 499 3.02 27.74 -19.14
C THR A 499 3.50 27.65 -17.69
N TRP A 500 4.26 28.64 -17.24
CA TRP A 500 4.61 28.80 -15.84
C TRP A 500 3.37 28.73 -14.93
N LYS A 501 2.30 29.40 -15.32
CA LYS A 501 1.01 29.41 -14.62
C LYS A 501 0.47 27.99 -14.42
N THR A 502 0.42 27.18 -15.49
CA THR A 502 -0.05 25.79 -15.45
C THR A 502 0.84 24.93 -14.54
N GLY A 503 2.16 25.13 -14.61
CA GLY A 503 3.13 24.41 -13.79
C GLY A 503 2.98 24.71 -12.30
N VAL A 504 2.85 25.98 -11.92
CA VAL A 504 2.65 26.40 -10.53
C VAL A 504 1.28 25.95 -9.99
N CYS A 505 0.23 26.06 -10.80
CA CYS A 505 -1.08 25.54 -10.43
C CYS A 505 -1.03 24.03 -10.16
N ARG A 506 -0.35 23.26 -11.00
CA ARG A 506 -0.16 21.82 -10.79
C ARG A 506 0.61 21.52 -9.51
N ALA A 507 1.65 22.33 -9.20
CA ALA A 507 2.42 22.18 -7.97
C ALA A 507 1.59 22.43 -6.70
N LEU A 508 0.59 23.31 -6.77
CA LEU A 508 -0.28 23.63 -5.64
C LEU A 508 -1.54 22.74 -5.57
N LYS A 509 -2.08 22.29 -6.70
CA LYS A 509 -3.31 21.47 -6.74
C LYS A 509 -3.18 20.16 -5.97
N GLN A 510 -1.99 19.58 -5.85
CA GLN A 510 -1.76 18.36 -5.07
C GLN A 510 -2.04 18.50 -3.57
N TYR A 511 -2.15 19.72 -3.06
CA TYR A 511 -2.47 20.01 -1.66
C TYR A 511 -3.93 20.41 -1.45
N ILE A 512 -4.75 20.42 -2.50
CA ILE A 512 -6.19 20.63 -2.35
C ILE A 512 -6.80 19.34 -1.82
N VAL A 513 -7.59 19.47 -0.75
CA VAL A 513 -8.24 18.32 -0.13
C VAL A 513 -9.21 17.65 -1.12
N ASP A 514 -9.13 16.34 -1.22
CA ASP A 514 -10.03 15.57 -2.07
C ASP A 514 -11.50 15.79 -1.66
N GLY A 515 -12.36 15.96 -2.67
CA GLY A 515 -13.76 16.31 -2.47
C GLY A 515 -14.04 17.81 -2.41
N THR A 516 -13.01 18.69 -2.43
CA THR A 516 -13.20 20.13 -2.51
C THR A 516 -13.97 20.48 -3.78
N LYS A 517 -15.17 21.05 -3.65
CA LYS A 517 -16.03 21.42 -4.78
C LYS A 517 -15.44 22.59 -5.57
N SER A 518 -15.50 22.52 -6.87
CA SER A 518 -15.18 23.61 -7.79
C SER A 518 -16.43 24.20 -8.42
N LYS A 519 -16.45 25.51 -8.57
CA LYS A 519 -17.53 26.20 -9.30
C LYS A 519 -17.30 26.02 -10.80
N GLY A 520 -18.18 25.31 -11.47
CA GLY A 520 -18.15 25.16 -12.93
C GLY A 520 -18.94 23.95 -13.40
N LYS A 521 -19.37 24.01 -14.67
CA LYS A 521 -20.06 22.88 -15.31
C LYS A 521 -19.05 21.92 -15.91
N CYS A 522 -19.33 20.63 -15.79
CA CYS A 522 -18.55 19.60 -16.44
C CYS A 522 -18.58 19.77 -17.97
N PRO A 523 -17.43 19.85 -18.65
CA PRO A 523 -17.42 20.00 -20.11
C PRO A 523 -18.02 18.81 -20.87
N SER A 524 -18.07 17.63 -20.22
CA SER A 524 -18.58 16.40 -20.83
C SER A 524 -20.09 16.21 -20.63
N CYS A 525 -20.60 16.42 -19.41
CA CYS A 525 -22.02 16.14 -19.11
C CYS A 525 -22.83 17.39 -18.73
N GLY A 526 -22.23 18.57 -18.64
CA GLY A 526 -22.89 19.83 -18.32
C GLY A 526 -23.31 20.01 -16.85
N GLN A 527 -23.12 19.01 -15.99
CA GLN A 527 -23.52 19.07 -14.59
C GLN A 527 -22.55 19.88 -13.74
N GLU A 528 -23.05 20.59 -12.73
CA GLU A 528 -22.28 21.37 -11.75
C GLU A 528 -21.83 20.49 -10.57
N ASN A 529 -21.12 19.40 -10.86
CA ASN A 529 -20.64 18.45 -9.83
C ASN A 529 -19.15 18.14 -10.01
N MET A 530 -18.36 19.20 -10.09
CA MET A 530 -16.91 19.12 -10.20
C MET A 530 -16.27 19.21 -8.82
N ALA A 531 -15.38 18.26 -8.50
CA ALA A 531 -14.61 18.25 -7.27
C ALA A 531 -13.16 17.84 -7.54
N TYR A 532 -12.24 18.29 -6.67
CA TYR A 532 -10.84 17.87 -6.73
C TYR A 532 -10.67 16.45 -6.21
N GLN A 533 -9.93 15.62 -6.95
CA GLN A 533 -9.47 14.29 -6.53
C GLN A 533 -8.03 14.06 -6.97
N ASN A 534 -7.15 13.78 -6.02
CA ASN A 534 -5.71 13.63 -6.27
C ASN A 534 -5.11 14.80 -7.07
N GLY A 535 -5.52 16.03 -6.76
CA GLY A 535 -5.08 17.24 -7.46
C GLY A 535 -5.69 17.46 -8.86
N CYS A 536 -6.55 16.55 -9.33
CA CYS A 536 -7.27 16.67 -10.60
C CYS A 536 -8.71 17.11 -10.39
N LEU A 537 -9.23 18.00 -11.26
CA LEU A 537 -10.61 18.41 -11.23
C LEU A 537 -11.48 17.35 -11.93
N THR A 538 -12.26 16.60 -11.14
CA THR A 538 -13.04 15.45 -11.61
C THR A 538 -14.54 15.71 -11.48
N CYS A 539 -15.31 15.31 -12.48
CA CYS A 539 -16.76 15.32 -12.41
C CYS A 539 -17.26 14.09 -11.66
N MET A 540 -17.92 14.32 -10.54
CA MET A 540 -18.44 13.24 -9.68
C MET A 540 -19.67 12.55 -10.27
N SER A 541 -20.23 13.09 -11.37
CA SER A 541 -21.41 12.51 -12.03
C SER A 541 -21.07 11.62 -13.22
N CYS A 542 -20.08 11.96 -14.02
CA CYS A 542 -19.73 11.22 -15.24
C CYS A 542 -18.28 10.69 -15.29
N GLY A 543 -17.46 10.99 -14.28
CA GLY A 543 -16.08 10.56 -14.23
C GLY A 543 -15.11 11.36 -15.11
N TYR A 544 -15.57 12.38 -15.84
CA TYR A 544 -14.68 13.26 -16.60
C TYR A 544 -13.64 13.87 -15.66
N SER A 545 -12.37 13.78 -16.02
CA SER A 545 -11.27 14.33 -15.21
C SER A 545 -10.36 15.19 -16.07
N LYS A 546 -9.98 16.35 -15.53
CA LYS A 546 -9.00 17.26 -16.10
C LYS A 546 -7.86 17.44 -15.09
N CYS A 547 -6.74 16.79 -15.34
CA CYS A 547 -5.49 17.06 -14.66
C CYS A 547 -4.75 18.16 -15.43
N GLY A 548 -4.45 19.27 -14.77
CA GLY A 548 -3.75 20.40 -15.37
C GLY A 548 -2.24 20.24 -15.29
#